data_a26e5fde1fe6b17030b988bdc09a09f8
#
_entry.id   a26e5fde1fe6b17030b988bdc09a09f8
#
_cell.length_a   1.000
_cell.length_b   1.000
_cell.length_c   1.000
_cell.angle_alpha   90.00
_cell.angle_beta   90.00
_cell.angle_gamma   90.00
#
_symmetry.space_group_name_H-M   'P 1'
#
loop_
_entity.id
_entity.type
_entity.pdbx_description
1 polymer ?
#
loop_
_entity_poly.entity_id
_entity_poly.type
_entity_poly.pdbx_seq_one_letter_code
_entity_poly.pdbx_strand_id
1 'polypeptide(L)'
;RNKLNKLSKSTALQSTLSIEDHSSCDFRKLNKSNLIVNKGTRIIKKNIVFENNYWKISGSHDGYLKKFQTIHEREIEFYPEQTKFIGFDKLLKKDNSREIKFDIRFHLEPSSKVMKTQDNKSILIELEDEGWKFSCDNFDINIDNGLYLGNKNSYKDNQNICISGISREENQ
;
A
#
# COMPACT_ATOMS: atom_id res chain seq x y z
N ARG A 1 22.78 6.02 -8.67
CA ARG A 1 21.98 5.05 -9.49
C ARG A 1 21.61 3.79 -8.73
N ASN A 2 22.54 3.12 -8.03
CA ASN A 2 22.31 1.83 -7.38
C ASN A 2 21.33 1.88 -6.19
N LYS A 3 21.36 2.97 -5.41
CA LYS A 3 20.46 3.15 -4.24
C LYS A 3 19.02 3.32 -4.68
N LEU A 4 18.75 4.12 -5.71
CA LEU A 4 17.40 4.33 -6.25
C LEU A 4 16.82 3.05 -6.87
N ASN A 5 17.62 2.27 -7.61
CA ASN A 5 17.16 0.99 -8.15
C ASN A 5 16.80 -0.03 -7.06
N LYS A 6 17.46 0.02 -5.91
CA LYS A 6 17.06 -0.82 -4.76
C LYS A 6 15.75 -0.32 -4.14
N LEU A 7 15.65 0.98 -3.95
CA LEU A 7 14.46 1.59 -3.34
C LEU A 7 13.20 1.38 -4.20
N SER A 8 13.27 1.61 -5.52
CA SER A 8 12.12 1.47 -6.43
C SER A 8 11.48 0.09 -6.45
N LYS A 9 12.18 -0.94 -5.96
CA LYS A 9 11.70 -2.32 -5.90
C LYS A 9 11.14 -2.69 -4.53
N SER A 10 11.29 -1.84 -3.52
CA SER A 10 10.78 -2.13 -2.18
C SER A 10 9.26 -1.94 -2.13
N THR A 11 8.59 -2.78 -1.36
CA THR A 11 7.15 -2.66 -1.12
C THR A 11 6.78 -1.32 -0.49
N ALA A 12 7.63 -0.76 0.35
CA ALA A 12 7.41 0.54 0.99
C ALA A 12 7.31 1.72 0.01
N LEU A 13 7.78 1.58 -1.24
CA LEU A 13 7.63 2.58 -2.31
C LEU A 13 6.50 2.23 -3.29
N GLN A 14 5.58 1.38 -2.88
CA GLN A 14 4.38 1.04 -3.64
C GLN A 14 3.14 1.36 -2.79
N SER A 15 2.02 1.69 -3.45
CA SER A 15 0.74 1.94 -2.77
C SER A 15 0.14 0.62 -2.29
N THR A 16 0.72 0.04 -1.25
CA THR A 16 0.32 -1.27 -0.70
C THR A 16 0.71 -1.41 0.77
N LEU A 17 0.34 -2.55 1.36
CA LEU A 17 0.68 -2.93 2.72
C LEU A 17 2.09 -3.51 2.79
N SER A 18 2.85 -3.09 3.79
CA SER A 18 4.12 -3.69 4.21
C SER A 18 4.05 -4.19 5.66
N ILE A 19 4.74 -5.29 5.97
CA ILE A 19 4.80 -5.89 7.30
C ILE A 19 6.20 -5.68 7.87
N GLU A 20 6.30 -5.03 9.05
CA GLU A 20 7.57 -4.84 9.79
C GLU A 20 8.72 -4.37 8.89
N ASP A 21 8.45 -3.39 8.00
CA ASP A 21 9.40 -2.85 7.01
C ASP A 21 9.97 -3.87 6.00
N HIS A 22 9.30 -5.02 5.85
CA HIS A 22 9.73 -6.04 4.90
C HIS A 22 8.97 -5.94 3.58
N SER A 23 9.73 -6.15 2.51
CA SER A 23 9.14 -6.29 1.18
C SER A 23 8.46 -7.65 1.01
N SER A 24 7.36 -7.67 0.26
CA SER A 24 6.64 -8.89 -0.10
C SER A 24 7.44 -9.82 -1.01
N CYS A 25 8.49 -9.31 -1.67
CA CYS A 25 9.42 -10.09 -2.49
C CYS A 25 10.80 -10.14 -1.85
N ASP A 26 11.50 -11.27 -2.02
CA ASP A 26 12.91 -11.39 -1.68
C ASP A 26 13.78 -10.94 -2.85
N PHE A 27 14.78 -10.13 -2.54
CA PHE A 27 15.74 -9.64 -3.52
C PHE A 27 17.15 -10.16 -3.24
N ARG A 28 17.88 -10.53 -4.29
CA ARG A 28 19.32 -10.82 -4.21
C ARG A 28 20.13 -9.90 -5.09
N LYS A 29 21.37 -9.67 -4.72
CA LYS A 29 22.31 -8.95 -5.58
C LYS A 29 22.78 -9.87 -6.71
N LEU A 30 22.62 -9.44 -7.94
CA LEU A 30 23.21 -10.09 -9.10
C LEU A 30 24.69 -9.66 -9.26
N ASN A 31 24.95 -8.36 -9.04
CA ASN A 31 26.28 -7.74 -9.03
C ASN A 31 26.25 -6.48 -8.13
N LYS A 32 27.32 -5.69 -8.12
CA LYS A 32 27.42 -4.47 -7.28
C LYS A 32 26.25 -3.48 -7.49
N SER A 33 25.60 -3.51 -8.66
CA SER A 33 24.60 -2.51 -9.06
C SER A 33 23.18 -3.04 -9.23
N ASN A 34 23.00 -4.33 -9.44
CA ASN A 34 21.71 -4.88 -9.81
C ASN A 34 21.13 -5.78 -8.73
N LEU A 35 19.87 -5.51 -8.38
CA LEU A 35 19.02 -6.41 -7.61
C LEU A 35 18.08 -7.14 -8.56
N ILE A 36 17.97 -8.42 -8.37
CA ILE A 36 16.96 -9.25 -9.03
C ILE A 36 16.02 -9.85 -7.99
N VAL A 37 14.81 -10.13 -8.39
CA VAL A 37 13.88 -10.89 -7.56
C VAL A 37 14.42 -12.30 -7.41
N ASN A 38 14.76 -12.69 -6.18
CA ASN A 38 15.18 -14.04 -5.86
C ASN A 38 13.96 -14.95 -5.68
N LYS A 39 12.95 -14.45 -4.94
CA LYS A 39 11.65 -15.08 -4.78
C LYS A 39 10.59 -14.00 -4.91
N GLY A 40 9.74 -14.12 -5.91
CA GLY A 40 8.56 -13.28 -6.10
C GLY A 40 7.39 -13.73 -5.24
N THR A 41 6.34 -12.96 -5.27
CA THR A 41 5.05 -13.31 -4.69
C THR A 41 4.27 -14.18 -5.68
N ARG A 42 3.51 -15.13 -5.17
CA ARG A 42 2.51 -15.87 -5.94
C ARG A 42 1.14 -15.34 -5.59
N ILE A 43 0.35 -15.05 -6.63
CA ILE A 43 -1.07 -14.72 -6.47
C ILE A 43 -1.80 -15.99 -6.08
N ILE A 44 -2.54 -15.95 -4.96
CA ILE A 44 -3.32 -17.08 -4.44
C ILE A 44 -4.76 -16.99 -4.95
N LYS A 45 -5.33 -15.80 -4.89
CA LYS A 45 -6.71 -15.52 -5.27
C LYS A 45 -6.77 -14.24 -6.09
N LYS A 46 -7.63 -14.20 -7.06
CA LYS A 46 -7.94 -13.00 -7.85
C LYS A 46 -9.41 -13.05 -8.22
N ASN A 47 -10.10 -11.94 -8.04
CA ASN A 47 -11.48 -11.76 -8.47
C ASN A 47 -11.68 -10.34 -9.02
N ILE A 48 -12.46 -10.23 -10.08
CA ILE A 48 -12.84 -8.96 -10.70
C ILE A 48 -14.34 -9.03 -10.97
N VAL A 49 -15.07 -8.05 -10.45
CA VAL A 49 -16.49 -7.83 -10.74
C VAL A 49 -16.61 -6.49 -11.42
N PHE A 50 -17.36 -6.45 -12.50
CA PHE A 50 -17.59 -5.26 -13.29
C PHE A 50 -19.07 -5.17 -13.65
N GLU A 51 -19.77 -4.25 -13.04
CA GLU A 51 -21.19 -3.96 -13.26
C GLU A 51 -21.35 -2.48 -13.58
N ASN A 52 -22.53 -2.07 -14.04
CA ASN A 52 -22.75 -0.68 -14.48
C ASN A 52 -22.41 0.36 -13.41
N ASN A 53 -22.78 0.11 -12.15
CA ASN A 53 -22.66 1.07 -11.05
C ASN A 53 -21.75 0.59 -9.92
N TYR A 54 -20.96 -0.47 -10.19
CA TYR A 54 -20.11 -1.08 -9.17
C TYR A 54 -18.96 -1.83 -9.80
N TRP A 55 -17.76 -1.51 -9.40
CA TRP A 55 -16.55 -2.24 -9.77
C TRP A 55 -15.84 -2.74 -8.53
N LYS A 56 -15.30 -3.93 -8.62
CA LYS A 56 -14.53 -4.53 -7.52
C LYS A 56 -13.36 -5.31 -8.07
N ILE A 57 -12.21 -5.08 -7.49
CA ILE A 57 -11.00 -5.87 -7.74
C ILE A 57 -10.51 -6.39 -6.39
N SER A 58 -10.31 -7.69 -6.28
CA SER A 58 -9.69 -8.29 -5.11
C SER A 58 -8.60 -9.27 -5.48
N GLY A 59 -7.59 -9.35 -4.65
CA GLY A 59 -6.48 -10.28 -4.83
C GLY A 59 -5.73 -10.56 -3.55
N SER A 60 -5.13 -11.74 -3.48
CA SER A 60 -4.28 -12.13 -2.36
C SER A 60 -2.97 -12.73 -2.83
N HIS A 61 -1.92 -12.61 -2.00
CA HIS A 61 -0.59 -13.12 -2.32
C HIS A 61 0.12 -13.70 -1.11
N ASP A 62 1.09 -14.61 -1.39
CA ASP A 62 1.87 -15.33 -0.37
C ASP A 62 3.20 -14.65 0.02
N GLY A 63 3.40 -13.40 -0.36
CA GLY A 63 4.69 -12.72 -0.16
C GLY A 63 5.17 -12.67 1.30
N TYR A 64 4.24 -12.68 2.24
CA TYR A 64 4.52 -12.66 3.68
C TYR A 64 4.40 -14.03 4.36
N LEU A 65 3.97 -15.05 3.62
CA LEU A 65 3.66 -16.37 4.20
C LEU A 65 4.87 -17.03 4.85
N LYS A 66 6.04 -16.98 4.20
CA LYS A 66 7.24 -17.66 4.70
C LYS A 66 7.76 -17.07 6.01
N LYS A 67 7.75 -15.74 6.13
CA LYS A 67 8.36 -15.05 7.26
C LYS A 67 7.39 -14.76 8.40
N PHE A 68 6.16 -14.40 8.04
CA PHE A 68 5.16 -13.93 8.98
C PHE A 68 3.97 -14.87 9.11
N GLN A 69 3.98 -16.01 8.43
CA GLN A 69 2.85 -16.96 8.39
C GLN A 69 1.52 -16.30 7.99
N THR A 70 1.59 -15.29 7.12
CA THR A 70 0.48 -14.39 6.81
C THR A 70 0.33 -14.23 5.30
N ILE A 71 -0.91 -14.23 4.85
CA ILE A 71 -1.31 -13.88 3.49
C ILE A 71 -1.90 -12.48 3.54
N HIS A 72 -1.50 -11.61 2.62
CA HIS A 72 -2.13 -10.31 2.43
C HIS A 72 -3.21 -10.43 1.35
N GLU A 73 -4.41 -9.98 1.65
CA GLU A 73 -5.52 -9.81 0.73
C GLU A 73 -5.91 -8.32 0.67
N ARG A 74 -6.04 -7.79 -0.55
CA ARG A 74 -6.58 -6.45 -0.81
C ARG A 74 -7.81 -6.53 -1.67
N GLU A 75 -8.79 -5.73 -1.32
CA GLU A 75 -9.99 -5.50 -2.11
C GLU A 75 -10.17 -3.99 -2.31
N ILE A 76 -10.50 -3.57 -3.51
CA ILE A 76 -10.84 -2.19 -3.87
C ILE A 76 -12.17 -2.21 -4.58
N GLU A 77 -13.08 -1.41 -4.09
CA GLU A 77 -14.39 -1.18 -4.68
C GLU A 77 -14.47 0.25 -5.21
N PHE A 78 -15.16 0.45 -6.31
CA PHE A 78 -15.45 1.76 -6.86
C PHE A 78 -16.94 1.90 -7.17
N TYR A 79 -17.50 3.00 -6.71
CA TYR A 79 -18.89 3.40 -6.90
C TYR A 79 -18.94 4.66 -7.76
N PRO A 80 -19.12 4.54 -9.10
CA PRO A 80 -19.04 5.67 -10.03
C PRO A 80 -19.99 6.82 -9.70
N GLU A 81 -21.25 6.51 -9.39
CA GLU A 81 -22.27 7.54 -9.08
C GLU A 81 -21.94 8.37 -7.84
N GLN A 82 -21.19 7.80 -6.91
CA GLN A 82 -20.78 8.47 -5.66
C GLN A 82 -19.37 9.05 -5.77
N THR A 83 -18.65 8.78 -6.85
CA THR A 83 -17.23 9.08 -7.00
C THR A 83 -16.44 8.59 -5.76
N LYS A 84 -16.70 7.35 -5.35
CA LYS A 84 -16.23 6.80 -4.09
C LYS A 84 -15.43 5.52 -4.29
N PHE A 85 -14.23 5.47 -3.67
CA PHE A 85 -13.45 4.24 -3.52
C PHE A 85 -13.54 3.75 -2.07
N ILE A 86 -13.63 2.43 -1.90
CA ILE A 86 -13.49 1.77 -0.60
C ILE A 86 -12.39 0.73 -0.75
N GLY A 87 -11.41 0.76 0.15
CA GLY A 87 -10.31 -0.20 0.19
C GLY A 87 -10.34 -1.03 1.47
N PHE A 88 -10.11 -2.33 1.33
CA PHE A 88 -9.94 -3.26 2.44
C PHE A 88 -8.60 -3.97 2.30
N ASP A 89 -7.81 -3.95 3.36
CA ASP A 89 -6.60 -4.76 3.49
C ASP A 89 -6.77 -5.76 4.63
N LYS A 90 -6.56 -7.05 4.35
CA LYS A 90 -6.69 -8.12 5.34
C LYS A 90 -5.38 -8.89 5.47
N LEU A 91 -5.02 -9.19 6.71
CA LEU A 91 -3.91 -10.06 7.07
C LEU A 91 -4.45 -11.40 7.55
N LEU A 92 -4.47 -12.40 6.67
CA LEU A 92 -4.92 -13.75 6.97
C LEU A 92 -3.77 -14.53 7.61
N LYS A 93 -3.73 -14.55 8.94
CA LYS A 93 -2.70 -15.20 9.72
C LYS A 93 -2.98 -16.69 9.88
N LYS A 94 -1.95 -17.53 9.81
CA LYS A 94 -2.04 -18.95 10.18
C LYS A 94 -1.98 -19.16 11.69
N ASP A 95 -1.27 -18.28 12.39
CA ASP A 95 -1.14 -18.26 13.83
C ASP A 95 -1.59 -16.89 14.32
N ASN A 96 -2.69 -16.86 15.04
CA ASN A 96 -3.31 -15.62 15.53
C ASN A 96 -2.62 -15.07 16.78
N SER A 97 -1.80 -15.85 17.47
CA SER A 97 -1.10 -15.41 18.69
C SER A 97 -0.05 -14.32 18.44
N ARG A 98 0.42 -14.17 17.20
CA ARG A 98 1.44 -13.20 16.85
C ARG A 98 0.84 -11.85 16.47
N GLU A 99 1.21 -10.81 17.19
CA GLU A 99 1.00 -9.44 16.75
C GLU A 99 1.89 -9.11 15.56
N ILE A 100 1.32 -8.45 14.54
CA ILE A 100 2.03 -8.05 13.32
C ILE A 100 1.86 -6.54 13.15
N LYS A 101 2.98 -5.81 13.15
CA LYS A 101 3.00 -4.40 12.77
C LYS A 101 2.92 -4.28 11.26
N PHE A 102 2.09 -3.37 10.79
CA PHE A 102 1.94 -3.10 9.37
C PHE A 102 1.85 -1.61 9.10
N ASP A 103 2.22 -1.25 7.87
CA ASP A 103 1.96 0.06 7.28
C ASP A 103 1.30 -0.12 5.93
N ILE A 104 0.25 0.66 5.67
CA ILE A 104 -0.37 0.78 4.35
C ILE A 104 -0.02 2.17 3.84
N ARG A 105 0.60 2.25 2.67
CA ARG A 105 0.97 3.52 2.05
C ARG A 105 0.19 3.75 0.77
N PHE A 106 -0.17 5.00 0.53
CA PHE A 106 -0.73 5.51 -0.70
C PHE A 106 0.16 6.64 -1.19
N HIS A 107 0.95 6.37 -2.23
CA HIS A 107 1.84 7.34 -2.83
C HIS A 107 1.07 8.30 -3.70
N LEU A 108 1.18 9.59 -3.40
CA LEU A 108 0.49 10.64 -4.14
C LEU A 108 1.37 11.22 -5.24
N GLU A 109 0.74 11.83 -6.22
CA GLU A 109 1.42 12.57 -7.27
C GLU A 109 2.16 13.78 -6.65
N PRO A 110 3.38 14.13 -7.11
CA PRO A 110 4.16 15.23 -6.53
C PRO A 110 3.48 16.61 -6.52
N SER A 111 2.54 16.84 -7.42
CA SER A 111 1.75 18.08 -7.48
C SER A 111 0.60 18.16 -6.48
N SER A 112 0.24 17.03 -5.86
CA SER A 112 -0.87 16.98 -4.90
C SER A 112 -0.55 17.79 -3.65
N LYS A 113 -1.52 18.57 -3.18
CA LYS A 113 -1.45 19.21 -1.87
C LYS A 113 -2.30 18.40 -0.89
N VAL A 114 -1.76 18.11 0.28
CA VAL A 114 -2.46 17.31 1.29
C VAL A 114 -2.49 18.01 2.64
N MET A 115 -3.61 17.88 3.31
CA MET A 115 -3.83 18.51 4.62
C MET A 115 -4.70 17.61 5.49
N LYS A 116 -4.27 17.37 6.73
CA LYS A 116 -5.10 16.70 7.75
C LYS A 116 -6.25 17.62 8.19
N THR A 117 -7.39 17.02 8.42
CA THR A 117 -8.52 17.71 9.08
C THR A 117 -8.21 17.97 10.55
N GLN A 118 -8.88 18.94 11.16
CA GLN A 118 -8.65 19.32 12.58
C GLN A 118 -8.89 18.17 13.55
N ASP A 119 -9.81 17.28 13.24
CA ASP A 119 -10.11 16.07 14.03
C ASP A 119 -9.10 14.93 13.82
N ASN A 120 -8.11 15.10 12.94
CA ASN A 120 -7.10 14.12 12.55
C ASN A 120 -7.64 12.81 11.95
N LYS A 121 -8.93 12.74 11.59
CA LYS A 121 -9.58 11.52 11.08
C LYS A 121 -9.59 11.43 9.56
N SER A 122 -9.26 12.51 8.88
CA SER A 122 -9.30 12.56 7.42
C SER A 122 -8.13 13.36 6.86
N ILE A 123 -7.83 13.12 5.61
CA ILE A 123 -6.86 13.87 4.81
C ILE A 123 -7.60 14.41 3.59
N LEU A 124 -7.49 15.70 3.36
CA LEU A 124 -7.95 16.35 2.14
C LEU A 124 -6.78 16.32 1.15
N ILE A 125 -7.08 15.93 -0.09
CA ILE A 125 -6.14 15.88 -1.20
C ILE A 125 -6.65 16.82 -2.27
N GLU A 126 -5.88 17.84 -2.57
CA GLU A 126 -6.16 18.80 -3.65
C GLU A 126 -5.32 18.43 -4.86
N LEU A 127 -5.97 18.23 -5.98
CA LEU A 127 -5.39 18.06 -7.31
C LEU A 127 -5.70 19.34 -8.13
N GLU A 128 -5.21 19.40 -9.37
CA GLU A 128 -5.37 20.58 -10.21
C GLU A 128 -6.84 20.96 -10.42
N ASP A 129 -7.69 19.99 -10.75
CA ASP A 129 -9.09 20.19 -11.11
C ASP A 129 -10.09 19.52 -10.17
N GLU A 130 -9.62 18.81 -9.14
CA GLU A 130 -10.50 18.05 -8.24
C GLU A 130 -9.93 17.92 -6.83
N GLY A 131 -10.80 17.58 -5.89
CA GLY A 131 -10.44 17.31 -4.49
C GLY A 131 -10.97 15.97 -4.02
N TRP A 132 -10.17 15.28 -3.20
CA TRP A 132 -10.54 14.02 -2.59
C TRP A 132 -10.44 14.09 -1.08
N LYS A 133 -11.30 13.34 -0.41
CA LYS A 133 -11.22 13.11 1.02
C LYS A 133 -10.86 11.66 1.27
N PHE A 134 -9.75 11.42 1.95
CA PHE A 134 -9.34 10.11 2.43
C PHE A 134 -9.67 9.98 3.92
N SER A 135 -10.19 8.83 4.35
CA SER A 135 -10.45 8.52 5.75
C SER A 135 -10.17 7.04 6.04
N CYS A 136 -9.87 6.74 7.30
CA CYS A 136 -9.75 5.37 7.80
C CYS A 136 -10.44 5.30 9.17
N ASP A 137 -11.30 4.30 9.36
CA ASP A 137 -12.13 4.22 10.58
C ASP A 137 -11.37 3.62 11.76
N ASN A 138 -10.42 2.72 11.51
CA ASN A 138 -9.87 1.85 12.56
C ASN A 138 -8.43 2.21 12.98
N PHE A 139 -7.74 3.05 12.23
CA PHE A 139 -6.33 3.35 12.46
C PHE A 139 -6.03 4.83 12.23
N ASP A 140 -4.98 5.31 12.88
CA ASP A 140 -4.48 6.66 12.66
C ASP A 140 -3.90 6.82 11.26
N ILE A 141 -4.19 7.98 10.66
CA ILE A 141 -3.70 8.35 9.34
C ILE A 141 -2.62 9.41 9.51
N ASN A 142 -1.50 9.24 8.82
CA ASN A 142 -0.41 10.20 8.79
C ASN A 142 -0.05 10.62 7.36
N ILE A 143 0.58 11.78 7.24
CA ILE A 143 1.18 12.26 6.01
C ILE A 143 2.68 12.14 6.16
N ASP A 144 3.30 11.30 5.35
CA ASP A 144 4.75 11.07 5.33
C ASP A 144 5.38 11.65 4.06
N ASN A 145 6.61 12.11 4.15
CA ASN A 145 7.41 12.46 2.98
C ASN A 145 7.92 11.19 2.30
N GLY A 146 7.87 11.17 0.97
CA GLY A 146 8.27 10.05 0.15
C GLY A 146 9.02 10.44 -1.10
N LEU A 147 9.26 9.47 -1.96
CA LEU A 147 9.93 9.65 -3.24
C LEU A 147 9.06 9.14 -4.37
N TYR A 148 8.80 9.98 -5.34
CA TYR A 148 8.14 9.62 -6.58
C TYR A 148 9.17 9.22 -7.63
N LEU A 149 9.10 7.99 -8.10
CA LEU A 149 10.04 7.39 -9.05
C LEU A 149 9.47 7.20 -10.45
N GLY A 150 8.44 7.98 -10.82
CA GLY A 150 7.72 7.85 -12.09
C GLY A 150 8.54 8.22 -13.33
N ASN A 151 9.61 8.99 -13.18
CA ASN A 151 10.46 9.40 -14.28
C ASN A 151 11.74 8.56 -14.38
N LYS A 152 12.13 8.23 -15.62
CA LYS A 152 13.35 7.46 -15.87
C LYS A 152 14.60 8.21 -15.35
N ASN A 153 15.33 7.57 -14.44
CA ASN A 153 16.57 8.08 -13.84
C ASN A 153 16.45 9.35 -12.96
N SER A 154 15.26 9.76 -12.59
CA SER A 154 15.03 10.89 -11.69
C SER A 154 14.02 10.53 -10.60
N TYR A 155 13.98 11.32 -9.57
CA TYR A 155 12.94 11.25 -8.54
C TYR A 155 12.47 12.67 -8.21
N LYS A 156 11.28 12.76 -7.69
CA LYS A 156 10.73 13.98 -7.08
C LYS A 156 10.34 13.65 -5.66
N ASP A 157 10.38 14.63 -4.79
CA ASP A 157 9.75 14.50 -3.48
C ASP A 157 8.23 14.46 -3.67
N ASN A 158 7.58 13.61 -2.90
CA ASN A 158 6.13 13.54 -2.84
C ASN A 158 5.66 13.35 -1.40
N GLN A 159 4.37 13.36 -1.20
CA GLN A 159 3.74 12.99 0.06
C GLN A 159 3.00 11.67 -0.10
N ASN A 160 2.93 10.93 1.00
CA ASN A 160 2.23 9.67 1.09
C ASN A 160 1.22 9.73 2.21
N ILE A 161 0.06 9.13 2.02
CA ILE A 161 -0.82 8.79 3.12
C ILE A 161 -0.34 7.47 3.70
N CYS A 162 -0.11 7.44 5.02
CA CYS A 162 0.32 6.26 5.73
C CYS A 162 -0.67 5.90 6.83
N ILE A 163 -1.13 4.65 6.83
CA ILE A 163 -1.91 4.04 7.91
C ILE A 163 -0.99 3.05 8.59
N SER A 164 -0.75 3.22 9.88
CA SER A 164 0.08 2.30 10.68
C SER A 164 -0.76 1.62 11.75
N GLY A 165 -0.51 0.33 11.97
CA GLY A 165 -1.26 -0.42 12.95
C GLY A 165 -0.60 -1.72 13.37
N ILE A 166 -1.26 -2.39 14.32
CA ILE A 166 -0.90 -3.71 14.80
C ILE A 166 -2.11 -4.62 14.56
N SER A 167 -1.91 -5.69 13.80
CA SER A 167 -2.93 -6.70 13.58
C SER A 167 -3.00 -7.63 14.79
N ARG A 168 -4.08 -7.53 15.55
CA ARG A 168 -4.45 -8.40 16.68
C ARG A 168 -5.54 -9.38 16.26
N GLU A 169 -5.88 -10.36 17.09
CA GLU A 169 -6.97 -11.31 16.83
C GLU A 169 -8.31 -10.64 16.53
N GLU A 170 -8.60 -9.52 17.17
CA GLU A 170 -9.89 -8.81 17.10
C GLU A 170 -10.02 -7.85 15.91
N ASN A 171 -8.96 -7.64 15.13
CA ASN A 171 -8.94 -6.71 13.99
C ASN A 171 -9.09 -7.50 12.68
N GLN A 172 -10.27 -8.05 12.45
CA GLN A 172 -10.69 -8.57 11.14
C GLN A 172 -11.34 -7.49 10.31
#